data_257a0eb4769f2fac7f2932143bb126f8
#
_entry.id   257a0eb4769f2fac7f2932143bb126f8
#
_cell.length_a   1.000
_cell.length_b   1.000
_cell.length_c   1.000
_cell.angle_alpha   90.00
_cell.angle_beta   90.00
_cell.angle_gamma   90.00
#
_symmetry.space_group_name_H-M   'P 1'
#
loop_
_entity.id
_entity.type
_entity.pdbx_description
1 polymer ?
#
loop_
_entity_poly.entity_id
_entity_poly.type
_entity_poly.pdbx_seq_one_letter_code
_entity_poly.pdbx_strand_id
1 'polypeptide(L)'
;MGEYTAKDVAALRKETGAGMMDCKKALEETSGGLEEAKDWLRKKGLAGATKRAGRSADQGAIDVSVNGGVAALVELTAETDFVAKSEDFRGLVARLVAQVSANGDAGLAEQPFEGTTVGEYVTQAASRLGENVGIGRVVRYETTDGLVDSYKHIQNDRGVIGVLVELSGVDASNAAALEVAHDVVLHIASAAPRYTTRSDVPADAIERERAVLTELTRNEGKPEASIDKIVEARLNSFYKDYVLEEQGFVKDPKVTVGSLVSGLGGSAAIKRFARVKIGEE
;
A
#
# COMPACT_ATOMS: atom_id res chain seq x y z
N MET A 1 -43.81 4.95 25.20
CA MET A 1 -42.38 5.25 25.24
C MET A 1 -41.70 4.06 25.91
N GLY A 2 -40.89 3.31 25.19
CA GLY A 2 -40.07 2.26 25.76
C GLY A 2 -39.04 2.90 26.71
N GLU A 3 -38.99 2.44 27.93
CA GLU A 3 -38.02 2.93 28.91
C GLU A 3 -36.66 2.31 28.61
N TYR A 4 -35.71 3.11 28.13
CA TYR A 4 -34.29 2.76 28.10
C TYR A 4 -33.55 3.56 29.17
N THR A 5 -32.45 3.01 29.68
CA THR A 5 -31.66 3.58 30.76
C THR A 5 -30.30 4.09 30.25
N ALA A 6 -29.59 4.88 31.07
CA ALA A 6 -28.21 5.26 30.75
C ALA A 6 -27.27 4.04 30.59
N LYS A 7 -27.59 2.92 31.25
CA LYS A 7 -26.86 1.66 31.09
C LYS A 7 -27.05 1.07 29.69
N ASP A 8 -28.27 1.15 29.15
CA ASP A 8 -28.56 0.63 27.80
C ASP A 8 -27.84 1.48 26.74
N VAL A 9 -27.79 2.80 26.92
CA VAL A 9 -26.99 3.69 26.07
C VAL A 9 -25.49 3.34 26.12
N ALA A 10 -24.96 3.09 27.32
CA ALA A 10 -23.56 2.70 27.49
C ALA A 10 -23.25 1.31 26.90
N ALA A 11 -24.17 0.34 27.07
CA ALA A 11 -24.06 -0.99 26.48
C ALA A 11 -24.08 -0.92 24.95
N LEU A 12 -25.05 -0.21 24.36
CA LEU A 12 -25.16 -0.03 22.92
C LEU A 12 -23.92 0.66 22.34
N ARG A 13 -23.39 1.67 23.03
CA ARG A 13 -22.13 2.33 22.63
C ARG A 13 -20.94 1.39 22.68
N LYS A 14 -20.83 0.57 23.72
CA LYS A 14 -19.73 -0.41 23.85
C LYS A 14 -19.75 -1.44 22.72
N GLU A 15 -20.94 -1.90 22.34
CA GLU A 15 -21.09 -2.89 21.29
C GLU A 15 -20.93 -2.31 19.88
N THR A 16 -21.46 -1.10 19.63
CA THR A 16 -21.51 -0.52 18.28
C THR A 16 -20.37 0.45 17.97
N GLY A 17 -19.70 0.97 19.01
CA GLY A 17 -18.71 2.05 18.85
C GLY A 17 -19.32 3.42 18.48
N ALA A 18 -20.65 3.51 18.33
CA ALA A 18 -21.32 4.74 17.92
C ALA A 18 -21.25 5.84 19.00
N GLY A 19 -21.42 7.09 18.59
CA GLY A 19 -21.42 8.22 19.51
C GLY A 19 -22.56 8.13 20.54
N MET A 20 -22.37 8.63 21.76
CA MET A 20 -23.35 8.51 22.86
C MET A 20 -24.72 9.12 22.48
N MET A 21 -24.73 10.25 21.77
CA MET A 21 -25.96 10.91 21.33
C MET A 21 -26.67 10.11 20.23
N ASP A 22 -25.92 9.42 19.38
CA ASP A 22 -26.48 8.56 18.34
C ASP A 22 -27.08 7.28 18.96
N CYS A 23 -26.42 6.70 19.96
CA CYS A 23 -26.96 5.57 20.71
C CYS A 23 -28.25 5.94 21.45
N LYS A 24 -28.27 7.11 22.08
CA LYS A 24 -29.47 7.63 22.73
C LYS A 24 -30.61 7.79 21.72
N LYS A 25 -30.35 8.46 20.61
CA LYS A 25 -31.34 8.67 19.55
C LYS A 25 -31.84 7.36 18.94
N ALA A 26 -30.96 6.39 18.73
CA ALA A 26 -31.34 5.07 18.23
C ALA A 26 -32.32 4.38 19.18
N LEU A 27 -32.06 4.39 20.49
CA LEU A 27 -32.97 3.83 21.49
C LEU A 27 -34.31 4.59 21.58
N GLU A 28 -34.29 5.90 21.41
CA GLU A 28 -35.53 6.70 21.31
C GLU A 28 -36.39 6.28 20.12
N GLU A 29 -35.78 6.20 18.94
CA GLU A 29 -36.48 5.86 17.68
C GLU A 29 -36.97 4.39 17.64
N THR A 30 -36.34 3.51 18.43
CA THR A 30 -36.70 2.08 18.49
C THR A 30 -37.42 1.68 19.78
N SER A 31 -37.93 2.67 20.53
CA SER A 31 -38.66 2.46 21.77
C SER A 31 -37.92 1.58 22.80
N GLY A 32 -36.59 1.69 22.85
CA GLY A 32 -35.72 0.95 23.77
C GLY A 32 -35.27 -0.44 23.28
N GLY A 33 -35.66 -0.85 22.07
CA GLY A 33 -35.24 -2.12 21.48
C GLY A 33 -33.75 -2.09 21.11
N LEU A 34 -32.91 -2.90 21.76
CA LEU A 34 -31.44 -2.88 21.58
C LEU A 34 -31.02 -3.38 20.18
N GLU A 35 -31.61 -4.46 19.70
CA GLU A 35 -31.27 -5.00 18.37
C GLU A 35 -31.74 -4.08 17.25
N GLU A 36 -32.94 -3.52 17.37
CA GLU A 36 -33.47 -2.52 16.44
C GLU A 36 -32.63 -1.24 16.44
N ALA A 37 -32.12 -0.85 17.62
CA ALA A 37 -31.21 0.31 17.77
C ALA A 37 -29.86 0.06 17.09
N LYS A 38 -29.30 -1.16 17.16
CA LYS A 38 -28.10 -1.55 16.43
C LYS A 38 -28.33 -1.44 14.92
N ASP A 39 -29.43 -1.97 14.42
CA ASP A 39 -29.78 -1.88 12.99
C ASP A 39 -29.99 -0.44 12.54
N TRP A 40 -30.64 0.38 13.36
CA TRP A 40 -30.83 1.81 13.08
C TRP A 40 -29.48 2.53 12.98
N LEU A 41 -28.58 2.28 13.95
CA LEU A 41 -27.23 2.83 13.95
C LEU A 41 -26.42 2.37 12.72
N ARG A 42 -26.53 1.10 12.35
CA ARG A 42 -25.88 0.55 11.18
C ARG A 42 -26.34 1.27 9.91
N LYS A 43 -27.65 1.41 9.70
CA LYS A 43 -28.23 2.12 8.55
C LYS A 43 -27.79 3.59 8.50
N LYS A 44 -27.84 4.28 9.64
CA LYS A 44 -27.39 5.67 9.75
C LYS A 44 -25.89 5.82 9.46
N GLY A 45 -25.09 4.91 9.97
CA GLY A 45 -23.64 4.89 9.76
C GLY A 45 -23.26 4.68 8.31
N LEU A 46 -23.90 3.74 7.62
CA LEU A 46 -23.72 3.48 6.20
C LEU A 46 -24.08 4.72 5.36
N ALA A 47 -25.21 5.37 5.64
CA ALA A 47 -25.61 6.62 4.96
C ALA A 47 -24.59 7.75 5.21
N GLY A 48 -24.00 7.81 6.40
CA GLY A 48 -22.94 8.75 6.73
C GLY A 48 -21.62 8.45 6.01
N ALA A 49 -21.24 7.19 5.93
CA ALA A 49 -20.05 6.74 5.20
C ALA A 49 -20.17 7.07 3.71
N THR A 50 -21.31 6.78 3.09
CA THR A 50 -21.59 7.13 1.69
C THR A 50 -21.44 8.62 1.41
N LYS A 51 -21.92 9.49 2.32
CA LYS A 51 -21.75 10.95 2.17
C LYS A 51 -20.29 11.41 2.27
N ARG A 52 -19.45 10.66 2.98
CA ARG A 52 -18.02 10.98 3.14
C ARG A 52 -17.14 10.38 2.07
N ALA A 53 -17.60 9.39 1.32
CA ALA A 53 -16.81 8.66 0.31
C ALA A 53 -16.16 9.55 -0.77
N GLY A 54 -16.65 10.79 -0.97
CA GLY A 54 -16.06 11.76 -1.90
C GLY A 54 -15.05 12.71 -1.27
N ARG A 55 -14.70 12.56 0.03
CA ARG A 55 -13.69 13.40 0.65
C ARG A 55 -12.29 12.85 0.38
N SER A 56 -11.29 13.75 0.30
CA SER A 56 -9.89 13.34 0.18
C SER A 56 -9.49 12.48 1.39
N ALA A 57 -8.76 11.40 1.12
CA ALA A 57 -8.26 10.44 2.11
C ALA A 57 -6.78 10.15 1.83
N ASP A 58 -5.94 11.17 1.98
CA ASP A 58 -4.51 11.14 1.63
C ASP A 58 -3.63 10.64 2.78
N GLN A 59 -4.24 10.32 3.93
CA GLN A 59 -3.62 9.64 5.03
C GLN A 59 -3.97 8.15 4.99
N GLY A 60 -3.37 7.36 5.88
CA GLY A 60 -3.65 5.93 5.91
C GLY A 60 -2.57 5.12 6.61
N ALA A 61 -2.64 3.83 6.47
CA ALA A 61 -1.60 2.90 6.90
C ALA A 61 -1.42 1.77 5.88
N ILE A 62 -0.22 1.24 5.84
CA ILE A 62 0.15 0.10 5.00
C ILE A 62 0.55 -1.05 5.90
N ASP A 63 0.15 -2.25 5.52
CA ASP A 63 0.73 -3.47 6.10
C ASP A 63 1.20 -4.43 5.00
N VAL A 64 2.15 -5.27 5.35
CA VAL A 64 2.73 -6.29 4.48
C VAL A 64 2.81 -7.62 5.20
N SER A 65 2.74 -8.71 4.45
CA SER A 65 2.97 -10.05 4.99
C SER A 65 3.73 -10.91 3.98
N VAL A 66 4.56 -11.81 4.50
CA VAL A 66 5.18 -12.89 3.72
C VAL A 66 4.86 -14.20 4.40
N ASN A 67 4.36 -15.15 3.63
CA ASN A 67 4.05 -16.49 4.10
C ASN A 67 4.44 -17.51 3.02
N GLY A 68 5.58 -18.18 3.22
CA GLY A 68 6.17 -19.04 2.20
C GLY A 68 6.44 -18.27 0.91
N GLY A 69 5.93 -18.76 -0.21
CA GLY A 69 6.06 -18.12 -1.52
C GLY A 69 5.03 -17.01 -1.80
N VAL A 70 4.27 -16.56 -0.81
CA VAL A 70 3.25 -15.50 -0.97
C VAL A 70 3.66 -14.25 -0.21
N ALA A 71 3.71 -13.11 -0.89
CA ALA A 71 3.82 -11.78 -0.29
C ALA A 71 2.58 -10.94 -0.60
N ALA A 72 2.08 -10.21 0.38
CA ALA A 72 0.92 -9.33 0.22
C ALA A 72 1.18 -7.96 0.86
N LEU A 73 0.58 -6.94 0.27
CA LEU A 73 0.61 -5.56 0.72
C LEU A 73 -0.79 -4.98 0.57
N VAL A 74 -1.27 -4.29 1.61
CA VAL A 74 -2.53 -3.55 1.58
C VAL A 74 -2.31 -2.15 2.14
N GLU A 75 -2.79 -1.17 1.39
CA GLU A 75 -2.97 0.21 1.82
C GLU A 75 -4.44 0.42 2.21
N LEU A 76 -4.68 0.97 3.38
CA LEU A 76 -5.98 1.48 3.81
C LEU A 76 -5.85 2.99 4.00
N THR A 77 -6.74 3.76 3.36
CA THR A 77 -6.72 5.22 3.38
C THR A 77 -7.67 5.80 4.43
N ALA A 78 -7.37 6.99 4.93
CA ALA A 78 -8.18 7.76 5.87
C ALA A 78 -8.03 9.26 5.62
N GLU A 79 -8.96 10.10 6.15
CA GLU A 79 -8.87 11.56 6.02
C GLU A 79 -7.73 12.12 6.89
N THR A 80 -7.50 11.57 8.09
CA THR A 80 -6.51 12.07 9.05
C THR A 80 -5.50 11.02 9.49
N ASP A 81 -4.34 11.50 9.93
CA ASP A 81 -3.32 10.65 10.53
C ASP A 81 -3.73 10.17 11.94
N PHE A 82 -4.63 10.87 12.62
CA PHE A 82 -5.17 10.44 13.92
C PHE A 82 -5.93 9.12 13.81
N VAL A 83 -6.82 8.99 12.83
CA VAL A 83 -7.53 7.74 12.56
C VAL A 83 -6.56 6.67 12.08
N ALA A 84 -5.66 7.00 11.17
CA ALA A 84 -4.68 6.06 10.62
C ALA A 84 -3.74 5.45 11.68
N LYS A 85 -3.47 6.16 12.79
CA LYS A 85 -2.66 5.68 13.93
C LYS A 85 -3.46 4.86 14.94
N SER A 86 -4.80 4.91 14.90
CA SER A 86 -5.63 4.19 15.88
C SER A 86 -5.40 2.68 15.81
N GLU A 87 -5.54 2.01 16.95
CA GLU A 87 -5.39 0.56 17.05
C GLU A 87 -6.42 -0.17 16.16
N ASP A 88 -7.67 0.31 16.16
CA ASP A 88 -8.75 -0.24 15.32
C ASP A 88 -8.41 -0.18 13.84
N PHE A 89 -7.87 0.95 13.37
CA PHE A 89 -7.50 1.12 11.97
C PHE A 89 -6.32 0.23 11.58
N ARG A 90 -5.26 0.23 12.37
CA ARG A 90 -4.08 -0.62 12.15
C ARG A 90 -4.42 -2.10 12.22
N GLY A 91 -5.26 -2.49 13.17
CA GLY A 91 -5.76 -3.86 13.28
C GLY A 91 -6.58 -4.28 12.05
N LEU A 92 -7.35 -3.36 11.45
CA LEU A 92 -8.08 -3.63 10.21
C LEU A 92 -7.10 -3.85 9.04
N VAL A 93 -6.09 -2.99 8.87
CA VAL A 93 -5.09 -3.17 7.81
C VAL A 93 -4.38 -4.53 7.93
N ALA A 94 -3.99 -4.91 9.15
CA ALA A 94 -3.33 -6.20 9.40
C ALA A 94 -4.22 -7.40 9.02
N ARG A 95 -5.53 -7.33 9.29
CA ARG A 95 -6.47 -8.38 8.90
C ARG A 95 -6.71 -8.41 7.38
N LEU A 96 -6.75 -7.23 6.73
CA LEU A 96 -6.91 -7.16 5.28
C LEU A 96 -5.70 -7.73 4.55
N VAL A 97 -4.47 -7.47 5.01
CA VAL A 97 -3.28 -8.07 4.39
C VAL A 97 -3.26 -9.59 4.58
N ALA A 98 -3.72 -10.09 5.72
CA ALA A 98 -3.87 -11.54 5.94
C ALA A 98 -4.93 -12.14 5.01
N GLN A 99 -6.06 -11.46 4.79
CA GLN A 99 -7.10 -11.85 3.84
C GLN A 99 -6.54 -11.94 2.41
N VAL A 100 -5.82 -10.91 1.95
CA VAL A 100 -5.19 -10.89 0.62
C VAL A 100 -4.14 -12.00 0.48
N SER A 101 -3.32 -12.21 1.52
CA SER A 101 -2.32 -13.28 1.52
C SER A 101 -2.95 -14.66 1.32
N ALA A 102 -4.06 -14.93 2.02
CA ALA A 102 -4.72 -16.23 2.01
C ALA A 102 -5.63 -16.46 0.80
N ASN A 103 -6.38 -15.43 0.36
CA ASN A 103 -7.49 -15.60 -0.58
C ASN A 103 -7.29 -14.88 -1.91
N GLY A 104 -6.15 -14.19 -2.09
CA GLY A 104 -5.89 -13.40 -3.30
C GLY A 104 -6.41 -11.97 -3.20
N ASP A 105 -6.08 -11.17 -4.21
CA ASP A 105 -6.46 -9.76 -4.33
C ASP A 105 -7.64 -9.52 -5.29
N ALA A 106 -7.94 -10.50 -6.15
CA ALA A 106 -9.02 -10.41 -7.12
C ALA A 106 -10.38 -10.32 -6.42
N GLY A 107 -11.18 -9.28 -6.77
CA GLY A 107 -12.52 -9.10 -6.20
C GLY A 107 -12.50 -8.90 -4.67
N LEU A 108 -11.46 -8.27 -4.13
CA LEU A 108 -11.25 -8.15 -2.68
C LEU A 108 -12.48 -7.61 -1.94
N ALA A 109 -13.17 -6.62 -2.51
CA ALA A 109 -14.32 -5.99 -1.86
C ALA A 109 -15.50 -6.98 -1.64
N GLU A 110 -15.65 -7.95 -2.52
CA GLU A 110 -16.73 -8.95 -2.51
C GLU A 110 -16.35 -10.20 -1.71
N GLN A 111 -15.07 -10.37 -1.34
CA GLN A 111 -14.63 -11.54 -0.59
C GLN A 111 -15.31 -11.62 0.79
N PRO A 112 -15.70 -12.82 1.26
CA PRO A 112 -16.20 -13.05 2.61
C PRO A 112 -15.18 -12.61 3.66
N PHE A 113 -15.64 -11.83 4.65
CA PHE A 113 -14.79 -11.29 5.69
C PHE A 113 -15.60 -11.01 6.97
N GLU A 114 -15.24 -11.64 8.10
CA GLU A 114 -15.82 -11.36 9.43
C GLU A 114 -17.38 -11.37 9.45
N GLY A 115 -17.99 -12.33 8.74
CA GLY A 115 -19.44 -12.49 8.67
C GLY A 115 -20.17 -11.57 7.66
N THR A 116 -19.44 -10.80 6.89
CA THR A 116 -19.94 -9.94 5.81
C THR A 116 -18.98 -9.99 4.60
N THR A 117 -18.85 -8.93 3.81
CA THR A 117 -17.80 -8.78 2.81
C THR A 117 -16.75 -7.77 3.25
N VAL A 118 -15.55 -7.84 2.64
CA VAL A 118 -14.48 -6.86 2.92
C VAL A 118 -14.98 -5.42 2.71
N GLY A 119 -15.67 -5.14 1.60
CA GLY A 119 -16.18 -3.81 1.28
C GLY A 119 -17.20 -3.30 2.31
N GLU A 120 -18.12 -4.17 2.73
CA GLU A 120 -19.09 -3.82 3.78
C GLU A 120 -18.40 -3.60 5.13
N TYR A 121 -17.41 -4.43 5.47
CA TYR A 121 -16.67 -4.28 6.73
C TYR A 121 -15.89 -2.97 6.76
N VAL A 122 -15.21 -2.59 5.68
CA VAL A 122 -14.51 -1.30 5.56
C VAL A 122 -15.49 -0.13 5.66
N THR A 123 -16.67 -0.23 5.04
CA THR A 123 -17.73 0.79 5.15
C THR A 123 -18.24 0.93 6.59
N GLN A 124 -18.40 -0.18 7.30
CA GLN A 124 -18.76 -0.17 8.72
C GLN A 124 -17.65 0.46 9.58
N ALA A 125 -16.38 0.18 9.27
CA ALA A 125 -15.24 0.81 9.93
C ALA A 125 -15.23 2.32 9.69
N ALA A 126 -15.43 2.78 8.44
CA ALA A 126 -15.57 4.20 8.10
C ALA A 126 -16.69 4.88 8.88
N SER A 127 -17.79 4.17 9.11
CA SER A 127 -18.90 4.65 9.93
C SER A 127 -18.50 4.85 11.40
N ARG A 128 -17.81 3.87 12.00
CA ARG A 128 -17.36 3.93 13.40
C ARG A 128 -16.29 5.00 13.61
N LEU A 129 -15.33 5.10 12.70
CA LEU A 129 -14.22 6.04 12.76
C LEU A 129 -14.65 7.48 12.42
N GLY A 130 -15.79 7.65 11.73
CA GLY A 130 -16.33 8.96 11.39
C GLY A 130 -15.62 9.67 10.23
N GLU A 131 -14.75 8.96 9.51
CA GLU A 131 -13.98 9.46 8.37
C GLU A 131 -14.29 8.69 7.08
N ASN A 132 -13.84 9.22 5.95
CA ASN A 132 -13.74 8.47 4.70
C ASN A 132 -12.58 7.47 4.86
N VAL A 133 -12.90 6.19 4.87
CA VAL A 133 -11.94 5.08 4.92
C VAL A 133 -12.14 4.22 3.69
N GLY A 134 -11.05 3.95 2.97
CA GLY A 134 -11.09 3.19 1.74
C GLY A 134 -9.92 2.23 1.60
N ILE A 135 -10.10 1.18 0.80
CA ILE A 135 -9.01 0.32 0.36
C ILE A 135 -8.26 1.08 -0.74
N GLY A 136 -6.97 1.32 -0.52
CA GLY A 136 -6.07 1.91 -1.49
C GLY A 136 -5.44 0.83 -2.37
N ARG A 137 -4.13 0.89 -2.53
CA ARG A 137 -3.37 -0.08 -3.34
C ARG A 137 -3.29 -1.43 -2.65
N VAL A 138 -3.51 -2.47 -3.44
CA VAL A 138 -3.39 -3.86 -3.01
C VAL A 138 -2.45 -4.57 -3.96
N VAL A 139 -1.47 -5.28 -3.44
CA VAL A 139 -0.50 -6.04 -4.23
C VAL A 139 -0.33 -7.41 -3.62
N ARG A 140 -0.36 -8.44 -4.46
CA ARG A 140 -0.03 -9.81 -4.06
C ARG A 140 0.91 -10.45 -5.06
N TYR A 141 2.00 -10.99 -4.55
CA TYR A 141 2.92 -11.81 -5.31
C TYR A 141 2.85 -13.25 -4.81
N GLU A 142 2.88 -14.18 -5.74
CA GLU A 142 2.96 -15.60 -5.46
C GLU A 142 4.00 -16.24 -6.37
N THR A 143 4.91 -17.00 -5.80
CA THR A 143 5.96 -17.70 -6.52
C THR A 143 6.06 -19.14 -6.05
N THR A 144 6.33 -20.06 -6.97
CA THR A 144 6.66 -21.46 -6.71
C THR A 144 8.11 -21.76 -7.09
N ASP A 145 8.79 -20.84 -7.78
CA ASP A 145 10.16 -20.95 -8.28
C ASP A 145 10.88 -19.61 -8.07
N GLY A 146 11.26 -19.37 -6.83
CA GLY A 146 11.92 -18.15 -6.43
C GLY A 146 11.62 -17.75 -4.98
N LEU A 147 11.86 -16.49 -4.67
CA LEU A 147 11.77 -15.92 -3.33
C LEU A 147 10.96 -14.62 -3.37
N VAL A 148 10.09 -14.42 -2.40
CA VAL A 148 9.44 -13.13 -2.13
C VAL A 148 9.89 -12.60 -0.78
N ASP A 149 10.09 -11.28 -0.70
CA ASP A 149 10.34 -10.58 0.56
C ASP A 149 9.59 -9.25 0.63
N SER A 150 9.50 -8.68 1.81
CA SER A 150 8.78 -7.45 2.06
C SER A 150 9.49 -6.57 3.08
N TYR A 151 9.20 -5.27 2.99
CA TYR A 151 9.60 -4.30 3.99
C TYR A 151 8.45 -3.33 4.30
N LYS A 152 8.26 -3.05 5.59
CA LYS A 152 7.31 -2.06 6.07
C LYS A 152 8.06 -0.98 6.85
N HIS A 153 8.07 0.24 6.33
CA HIS A 153 8.61 1.39 7.06
C HIS A 153 7.56 1.95 8.01
N ILE A 154 7.87 1.92 9.29
CA ILE A 154 6.97 2.39 10.35
C ILE A 154 7.36 3.82 10.74
N GLN A 155 6.38 4.71 10.74
CA GLN A 155 6.51 6.07 11.25
C GLN A 155 5.26 6.43 12.06
N ASN A 156 5.46 6.93 13.28
CA ASN A 156 4.36 7.28 14.19
C ASN A 156 3.37 6.12 14.37
N ASP A 157 3.88 4.92 14.71
CA ASP A 157 3.15 3.68 14.99
C ASP A 157 2.35 3.08 13.83
N ARG A 158 2.52 3.56 12.58
CA ARG A 158 1.86 3.01 11.38
C ARG A 158 2.86 2.75 10.27
N GLY A 159 2.58 1.79 9.41
CA GLY A 159 3.30 1.60 8.16
C GLY A 159 2.99 2.74 7.20
N VAL A 160 4.01 3.44 6.71
CA VAL A 160 3.86 4.55 5.76
C VAL A 160 4.46 4.26 4.39
N ILE A 161 5.37 3.27 4.31
CA ILE A 161 5.88 2.70 3.06
C ILE A 161 5.80 1.19 3.18
N GLY A 162 5.28 0.54 2.16
CA GLY A 162 5.32 -0.91 1.99
C GLY A 162 6.06 -1.26 0.70
N VAL A 163 6.88 -2.28 0.77
CA VAL A 163 7.63 -2.79 -0.38
C VAL A 163 7.47 -4.30 -0.45
N LEU A 164 7.26 -4.81 -1.65
CA LEU A 164 7.38 -6.23 -1.99
C LEU A 164 8.41 -6.40 -3.09
N VAL A 165 9.16 -7.51 -3.07
CA VAL A 165 10.02 -7.94 -4.17
C VAL A 165 9.82 -9.43 -4.45
N GLU A 166 9.95 -9.83 -5.70
CA GLU A 166 10.05 -11.22 -6.14
C GLU A 166 11.36 -11.41 -6.90
N LEU A 167 12.20 -12.31 -6.38
CA LEU A 167 13.38 -12.80 -7.06
C LEU A 167 13.08 -14.14 -7.71
N SER A 168 13.48 -14.32 -8.96
CA SER A 168 13.43 -15.59 -9.69
C SER A 168 14.80 -16.26 -9.78
N GLY A 169 14.81 -17.56 -10.08
CA GLY A 169 16.04 -18.32 -10.30
C GLY A 169 16.91 -18.50 -9.05
N VAL A 170 16.31 -18.42 -7.86
CA VAL A 170 16.96 -18.59 -6.56
C VAL A 170 16.22 -19.61 -5.70
N ASP A 171 16.96 -20.34 -4.88
CA ASP A 171 16.38 -21.23 -3.87
C ASP A 171 15.89 -20.38 -2.69
N ALA A 172 14.60 -20.51 -2.37
CA ALA A 172 13.96 -19.79 -1.25
C ALA A 172 14.55 -20.13 0.13
N SER A 173 15.27 -21.23 0.27
CA SER A 173 15.98 -21.63 1.50
C SER A 173 17.41 -21.12 1.56
N ASN A 174 17.95 -20.54 0.49
CA ASN A 174 19.33 -20.04 0.44
C ASN A 174 19.46 -18.76 1.28
N ALA A 175 20.28 -18.83 2.34
CA ALA A 175 20.49 -17.71 3.26
C ALA A 175 21.02 -16.45 2.57
N ALA A 176 21.90 -16.58 1.57
CA ALA A 176 22.43 -15.43 0.82
C ALA A 176 21.32 -14.80 -0.04
N ALA A 177 20.43 -15.60 -0.64
CA ALA A 177 19.30 -15.09 -1.41
C ALA A 177 18.30 -14.35 -0.51
N LEU A 178 18.01 -14.85 0.68
CA LEU A 178 17.18 -14.17 1.69
C LEU A 178 17.79 -12.83 2.10
N GLU A 179 19.09 -12.78 2.38
CA GLU A 179 19.78 -11.53 2.73
C GLU A 179 19.73 -10.51 1.60
N VAL A 180 20.02 -10.94 0.36
CA VAL A 180 19.97 -10.07 -0.82
C VAL A 180 18.55 -9.56 -1.08
N ALA A 181 17.53 -10.41 -0.97
CA ALA A 181 16.14 -10.00 -1.14
C ALA A 181 15.76 -8.91 -0.11
N HIS A 182 16.16 -9.11 1.16
CA HIS A 182 15.93 -8.13 2.21
C HIS A 182 16.67 -6.81 1.95
N ASP A 183 17.90 -6.87 1.49
CA ASP A 183 18.68 -5.70 1.08
C ASP A 183 18.03 -4.93 -0.07
N VAL A 184 17.45 -5.66 -1.04
CA VAL A 184 16.75 -5.06 -2.18
C VAL A 184 15.45 -4.37 -1.74
N VAL A 185 14.62 -4.94 -0.84
CA VAL A 185 13.41 -4.23 -0.36
C VAL A 185 13.77 -2.97 0.43
N LEU A 186 14.84 -2.98 1.22
CA LEU A 186 15.34 -1.79 1.92
C LEU A 186 15.82 -0.72 0.94
N HIS A 187 16.54 -1.12 -0.11
CA HIS A 187 16.97 -0.23 -1.19
C HIS A 187 15.77 0.41 -1.89
N ILE A 188 14.77 -0.39 -2.30
CA ILE A 188 13.54 0.09 -2.96
C ILE A 188 12.80 1.09 -2.08
N ALA A 189 12.67 0.82 -0.78
CA ALA A 189 12.02 1.74 0.15
C ALA A 189 12.68 3.13 0.16
N SER A 190 14.01 3.17 0.11
CA SER A 190 14.82 4.39 0.18
C SER A 190 14.98 5.09 -1.17
N ALA A 191 15.38 4.36 -2.21
CA ALA A 191 15.74 4.90 -3.52
C ALA A 191 14.55 5.15 -4.44
N ALA A 192 13.36 4.59 -4.11
CA ALA A 192 12.11 4.77 -4.84
C ALA A 192 12.23 4.57 -6.38
N PRO A 193 12.78 3.44 -6.86
CA PRO A 193 12.80 3.14 -8.29
C PRO A 193 11.38 3.08 -8.86
N ARG A 194 11.24 3.32 -10.16
CA ARG A 194 9.95 3.26 -10.86
C ARG A 194 9.81 2.03 -11.73
N TYR A 195 10.93 1.48 -12.20
CA TYR A 195 10.98 0.37 -13.15
C TYR A 195 11.99 -0.68 -12.66
N THR A 196 11.76 -1.93 -12.98
CA THR A 196 12.72 -3.00 -12.64
C THR A 196 13.92 -2.96 -13.58
N THR A 197 13.66 -2.96 -14.90
CA THR A 197 14.67 -2.96 -15.98
C THR A 197 14.43 -1.80 -16.95
N ARG A 198 15.39 -1.52 -17.85
CA ARG A 198 15.20 -0.52 -18.91
C ARG A 198 14.03 -0.86 -19.85
N SER A 199 13.78 -2.14 -20.08
CA SER A 199 12.70 -2.59 -20.95
C SER A 199 11.31 -2.29 -20.38
N ASP A 200 11.21 -2.07 -19.09
CA ASP A 200 9.94 -1.70 -18.42
C ASP A 200 9.63 -0.21 -18.54
N VAL A 201 10.60 0.60 -18.98
CA VAL A 201 10.36 2.04 -19.18
C VAL A 201 9.52 2.24 -20.44
N PRO A 202 8.33 2.86 -20.36
CA PRO A 202 7.50 3.10 -21.52
C PRO A 202 8.22 3.96 -22.58
N ALA A 203 8.12 3.59 -23.86
CA ALA A 203 8.80 4.28 -24.95
C ALA A 203 8.42 5.79 -25.00
N ASP A 204 7.16 6.11 -24.76
CA ASP A 204 6.70 7.50 -24.70
C ASP A 204 7.29 8.30 -23.53
N ALA A 205 7.61 7.65 -22.42
CA ALA A 205 8.32 8.30 -21.31
C ALA A 205 9.77 8.60 -21.69
N ILE A 206 10.44 7.69 -22.40
CA ILE A 206 11.80 7.93 -22.92
C ILE A 206 11.80 9.06 -23.96
N GLU A 207 10.83 9.08 -24.87
CA GLU A 207 10.72 10.13 -25.88
C GLU A 207 10.45 11.51 -25.26
N ARG A 208 9.57 11.58 -24.26
CA ARG A 208 9.32 12.84 -23.52
C ARG A 208 10.57 13.33 -22.81
N GLU A 209 11.26 12.43 -22.09
CA GLU A 209 12.49 12.79 -21.39
C GLU A 209 13.58 13.24 -22.38
N ARG A 210 13.75 12.54 -23.50
CA ARG A 210 14.67 12.92 -24.58
C ARG A 210 14.37 14.32 -25.11
N ALA A 211 13.11 14.65 -25.36
CA ALA A 211 12.70 15.96 -25.83
C ALA A 211 13.06 17.06 -24.83
N VAL A 212 12.75 16.85 -23.55
CA VAL A 212 13.09 17.79 -22.46
C VAL A 212 14.61 17.99 -22.35
N LEU A 213 15.38 16.90 -22.36
CA LEU A 213 16.84 16.94 -22.26
C LEU A 213 17.48 17.62 -23.50
N THR A 214 16.89 17.44 -24.68
CA THR A 214 17.34 18.11 -25.90
C THR A 214 17.15 19.61 -25.82
N GLU A 215 15.97 20.07 -25.41
CA GLU A 215 15.67 21.49 -25.24
C GLU A 215 16.55 22.12 -24.14
N LEU A 216 16.70 21.45 -23.00
CA LEU A 216 17.58 21.87 -21.91
C LEU A 216 19.02 22.04 -22.41
N THR A 217 19.52 21.08 -23.18
CA THR A 217 20.91 21.09 -23.70
C THR A 217 21.12 22.22 -24.69
N ARG A 218 20.14 22.55 -25.53
CA ARG A 218 20.16 23.73 -26.42
C ARG A 218 20.17 25.02 -25.64
N ASN A 219 19.32 25.15 -24.65
CA ASN A 219 19.23 26.33 -23.78
C ASN A 219 20.52 26.61 -23.00
N GLU A 220 21.30 25.56 -22.71
CA GLU A 220 22.63 25.66 -22.12
C GLU A 220 23.70 26.15 -23.12
N GLY A 221 23.36 26.41 -24.38
CA GLY A 221 24.28 26.88 -25.42
C GLY A 221 25.29 25.83 -25.91
N LYS A 222 24.97 24.52 -25.76
CA LYS A 222 25.85 23.47 -26.26
C LYS A 222 25.86 23.45 -27.81
N PRO A 223 26.99 23.12 -28.46
CA PRO A 223 27.04 22.98 -29.90
C PRO A 223 26.06 21.92 -30.42
N GLU A 224 25.29 22.22 -31.47
CA GLU A 224 24.27 21.32 -32.03
C GLU A 224 24.85 19.92 -32.35
N ALA A 225 26.06 19.85 -32.89
CA ALA A 225 26.76 18.59 -33.17
C ALA A 225 27.03 17.70 -31.91
N SER A 226 26.91 18.27 -30.71
CA SER A 226 27.16 17.55 -29.44
C SER A 226 25.88 17.20 -28.71
N ILE A 227 24.73 17.71 -29.14
CA ILE A 227 23.46 17.60 -28.41
C ILE A 227 23.09 16.15 -28.24
N ASP A 228 23.05 15.35 -29.29
CA ASP A 228 22.65 13.94 -29.22
C ASP A 228 23.51 13.13 -28.25
N LYS A 229 24.83 13.35 -28.27
CA LYS A 229 25.74 12.66 -27.34
C LYS A 229 25.49 13.05 -25.88
N ILE A 230 25.21 14.33 -25.64
CA ILE A 230 24.91 14.82 -24.27
C ILE A 230 23.56 14.28 -23.81
N VAL A 231 22.56 14.28 -24.67
CA VAL A 231 21.21 13.76 -24.36
C VAL A 231 21.28 12.28 -24.04
N GLU A 232 22.02 11.46 -24.80
CA GLU A 232 22.21 10.03 -24.49
C GLU A 232 22.91 9.82 -23.14
N ALA A 233 23.91 10.64 -22.81
CA ALA A 233 24.57 10.57 -21.52
C ALA A 233 23.60 10.92 -20.37
N ARG A 234 22.74 11.92 -20.56
CA ARG A 234 21.71 12.33 -19.58
C ARG A 234 20.61 11.31 -19.46
N LEU A 235 20.18 10.66 -20.55
CA LEU A 235 19.25 9.52 -20.49
C LEU A 235 19.83 8.33 -19.71
N ASN A 236 21.13 8.09 -19.81
CA ASN A 236 21.76 7.08 -18.97
C ASN A 236 21.70 7.45 -17.46
N SER A 237 21.76 8.73 -17.11
CA SER A 237 21.52 9.17 -15.74
C SER A 237 20.07 8.94 -15.32
N PHE A 238 19.12 9.25 -16.18
CA PHE A 238 17.70 8.95 -15.93
C PHE A 238 17.47 7.46 -15.62
N TYR A 239 18.08 6.55 -16.39
CA TYR A 239 17.97 5.12 -16.09
C TYR A 239 18.57 4.76 -14.72
N LYS A 240 19.72 5.32 -14.37
CA LYS A 240 20.34 5.11 -13.06
C LYS A 240 19.51 5.66 -11.89
N ASP A 241 18.69 6.66 -12.13
CA ASP A 241 17.84 7.25 -11.09
C ASP A 241 16.52 6.46 -10.91
N TYR A 242 15.98 5.89 -12.01
CA TYR A 242 14.63 5.31 -11.97
C TYR A 242 14.55 3.80 -12.23
N VAL A 243 15.60 3.16 -12.74
CA VAL A 243 15.61 1.70 -13.03
C VAL A 243 16.35 0.97 -11.91
N LEU A 244 15.64 0.13 -11.17
CA LEU A 244 16.13 -0.57 -9.99
C LEU A 244 17.46 -1.30 -10.22
N GLU A 245 17.58 -2.08 -11.31
CA GLU A 245 18.79 -2.86 -11.60
C GLU A 245 20.02 -2.00 -11.86
N GLU A 246 19.82 -0.73 -12.28
CA GLU A 246 20.90 0.21 -12.61
C GLU A 246 21.25 1.15 -11.45
N GLN A 247 20.39 1.22 -10.43
CA GLN A 247 20.68 2.03 -9.25
C GLN A 247 21.90 1.48 -8.50
N GLY A 248 22.78 2.38 -8.05
CA GLY A 248 23.83 2.03 -7.10
C GLY A 248 23.20 1.58 -5.78
N PHE A 249 23.60 0.43 -5.28
CA PHE A 249 23.06 -0.14 -4.05
C PHE A 249 23.30 0.78 -2.85
N VAL A 250 22.30 1.04 -2.03
CA VAL A 250 22.37 2.03 -0.93
C VAL A 250 23.47 1.75 0.10
N LYS A 251 23.85 0.48 0.31
CA LYS A 251 24.93 0.11 1.24
C LYS A 251 26.31 0.12 0.56
N ASP A 252 26.39 -0.06 -0.75
CA ASP A 252 27.62 0.04 -1.56
C ASP A 252 27.31 0.59 -2.96
N PRO A 253 27.37 1.92 -3.16
CA PRO A 253 27.03 2.55 -4.44
C PRO A 253 27.96 2.17 -5.62
N LYS A 254 29.03 1.44 -5.38
CA LYS A 254 29.91 0.91 -6.45
C LYS A 254 29.33 -0.34 -7.10
N VAL A 255 28.41 -1.03 -6.43
CA VAL A 255 27.70 -2.21 -6.93
C VAL A 255 26.29 -1.80 -7.32
N THR A 256 25.82 -2.19 -8.50
CA THR A 256 24.41 -1.97 -8.85
C THR A 256 23.52 -3.05 -8.23
N VAL A 257 22.25 -2.72 -8.01
CA VAL A 257 21.28 -3.69 -7.47
C VAL A 257 21.18 -4.91 -8.37
N GLY A 258 21.18 -4.73 -9.70
CA GLY A 258 21.21 -5.86 -10.65
C GLY A 258 22.44 -6.73 -10.50
N SER A 259 23.62 -6.13 -10.28
CA SER A 259 24.87 -6.89 -10.02
C SER A 259 24.84 -7.61 -8.67
N LEU A 260 24.22 -7.03 -7.66
CA LEU A 260 24.04 -7.67 -6.35
C LEU A 260 23.19 -8.95 -6.47
N VAL A 261 22.08 -8.90 -7.19
CA VAL A 261 21.19 -10.06 -7.39
C VAL A 261 21.84 -11.10 -8.27
N SER A 262 22.42 -10.71 -9.41
CA SER A 262 23.11 -11.65 -10.32
C SER A 262 24.32 -12.33 -9.67
N GLY A 263 24.93 -11.71 -8.65
CA GLY A 263 25.99 -12.30 -7.81
C GLY A 263 25.59 -13.56 -7.06
N LEU A 264 24.27 -13.82 -6.89
CA LEU A 264 23.75 -15.07 -6.33
C LEU A 264 23.97 -16.28 -7.26
N GLY A 265 24.33 -16.02 -8.52
CA GLY A 265 24.62 -17.06 -9.52
C GLY A 265 23.35 -17.61 -10.22
N GLY A 266 23.58 -18.57 -11.12
CA GLY A 266 22.49 -19.19 -11.89
C GLY A 266 21.75 -18.19 -12.77
N SER A 267 20.43 -18.21 -12.68
CA SER A 267 19.49 -17.30 -13.38
C SER A 267 18.84 -16.30 -12.42
N ALA A 268 19.52 -15.97 -11.32
CA ALA A 268 18.98 -15.06 -10.32
C ALA A 268 18.70 -13.67 -10.92
N ALA A 269 17.46 -13.21 -10.79
CA ALA A 269 17.00 -11.94 -11.33
C ALA A 269 15.87 -11.34 -10.47
N ILE A 270 15.72 -10.02 -10.54
CA ILE A 270 14.55 -9.34 -9.98
C ILE A 270 13.40 -9.50 -10.97
N LYS A 271 12.38 -10.27 -10.61
CA LYS A 271 11.22 -10.49 -11.48
C LYS A 271 10.27 -9.29 -11.45
N ARG A 272 10.02 -8.74 -10.28
CA ARG A 272 9.17 -7.56 -10.08
C ARG A 272 9.29 -7.02 -8.66
N PHE A 273 8.86 -5.80 -8.49
CA PHE A 273 8.68 -5.19 -7.18
C PHE A 273 7.42 -4.33 -7.13
N ALA A 274 6.98 -4.01 -5.93
CA ALA A 274 6.01 -2.97 -5.68
C ALA A 274 6.50 -2.08 -4.53
N ARG A 275 6.29 -0.78 -4.66
CA ARG A 275 6.48 0.20 -3.61
C ARG A 275 5.22 1.05 -3.49
N VAL A 276 4.67 1.07 -2.30
CA VAL A 276 3.49 1.88 -1.97
C VAL A 276 3.89 2.80 -0.83
N LYS A 277 3.58 4.09 -0.97
CA LYS A 277 3.79 5.08 0.08
C LYS A 277 2.53 5.90 0.25
N ILE A 278 2.14 6.12 1.49
CA ILE A 278 0.95 6.91 1.84
C ILE A 278 1.08 8.31 1.24
N GLY A 279 0.03 8.74 0.53
CA GLY A 279 -0.04 10.05 -0.12
C GLY A 279 0.77 10.21 -1.42
N GLU A 280 1.40 9.14 -1.95
CA GLU A 280 1.97 9.11 -3.30
C GLU A 280 0.96 8.44 -4.26
N GLU A 281 0.77 9.03 -5.47
CA GLU A 281 -0.01 8.44 -6.56
C GLU A 281 0.77 7.36 -7.33
#